data_e94532108ac0cbf62149c3640700c85c
#
_entry.id   e94532108ac0cbf62149c3640700c85c
#
_cell.length_a   1.000
_cell.length_b   1.000
_cell.length_c   1.000
_cell.angle_alpha   90.00
_cell.angle_beta   90.00
_cell.angle_gamma   90.00
#
_symmetry.space_group_name_H-M   'P 1'
#
loop_
_entity.id
_entity.type
_entity.pdbx_description
1 polymer ?
#
loop_
_entity_poly.entity_id
_entity_poly.type
_entity_poly.pdbx_seq_one_letter_code
_entity_poly.pdbx_strand_id
1 'polypeptide(L)'
;VSGVETFATGPMWLGFILFVLGMLALDMFVLGGRHAHRVGPREALGWSLVWVALALAFGGLIWWYLDANVGREIANQKSAEFLSGYLIEKALSVDNIFVFLMIFSYFSVPPEMQRRVLLYGVVGAIVMRAVMILLGAWLIAQFSWILYLFGAFLVFTGVKMLVFADKEPDLGDNPLLRWLRKHLRISHDYDGEKFFTMQNGVKYFTPLMLVLILIELSDLIFAVDSIPAIFAITKDPFIVFTSNMFAIMGLRALYFLLADSAERFHLLKYGLALVLLFVGIKMLAAYWFHIPVLWSLAVVGAILLVSIVLSLALSGKNKAAGS
;
A
#
# COMPACT_ATOMS: atom_id res chain seq x y z
N VAL A 1 -19.41 12.19 -16.96
CA VAL A 1 -18.90 11.84 -15.62
C VAL A 1 -19.46 12.87 -14.62
N SER A 2 -20.78 13.00 -14.57
CA SER A 2 -21.47 13.98 -13.73
C SER A 2 -22.15 13.24 -12.57
N GLY A 3 -21.44 13.00 -11.48
CA GLY A 3 -22.01 12.33 -10.31
C GLY A 3 -21.07 12.10 -9.13
N VAL A 4 -19.78 12.34 -9.30
CA VAL A 4 -18.80 12.20 -8.21
C VAL A 4 -18.36 13.61 -7.80
N GLU A 5 -18.74 14.03 -6.60
CA GLU A 5 -18.35 15.34 -6.06
C GLU A 5 -16.86 15.35 -5.75
N THR A 6 -16.06 15.97 -6.61
CA THR A 6 -14.64 16.25 -6.35
C THR A 6 -14.41 17.75 -6.37
N PHE A 7 -13.60 18.25 -5.43
CA PHE A 7 -13.16 19.66 -5.47
C PHE A 7 -12.06 19.88 -6.51
N ALA A 8 -11.43 18.80 -6.98
CA ALA A 8 -10.27 18.90 -7.87
C ALA A 8 -10.66 19.23 -9.30
N THR A 9 -10.00 20.23 -9.85
CA THR A 9 -10.13 20.65 -11.25
C THR A 9 -9.24 19.81 -12.17
N GLY A 10 -9.50 19.81 -13.49
CA GLY A 10 -8.65 19.13 -14.47
C GLY A 10 -7.16 19.49 -14.36
N PRO A 11 -6.78 20.77 -14.23
CA PRO A 11 -5.39 21.16 -13.99
C PRO A 11 -4.77 20.57 -12.71
N MET A 12 -5.54 20.38 -11.63
CA MET A 12 -5.04 19.75 -10.41
C MET A 12 -4.73 18.28 -10.62
N TRP A 13 -5.58 17.56 -11.33
CA TRP A 13 -5.32 16.18 -11.74
C TRP A 13 -4.06 16.07 -12.59
N LEU A 14 -3.92 16.91 -13.60
CA LEU A 14 -2.75 16.94 -14.47
C LEU A 14 -1.49 17.27 -13.68
N GLY A 15 -1.53 18.29 -12.82
CA GLY A 15 -0.41 18.69 -11.97
C GLY A 15 0.03 17.57 -11.04
N PHE A 16 -0.94 16.86 -10.44
CA PHE A 16 -0.64 15.74 -9.56
C PHE A 16 -0.04 14.55 -10.32
N ILE A 17 -0.57 14.20 -11.48
CA ILE A 17 -0.01 13.13 -12.34
C ILE A 17 1.43 13.47 -12.75
N LEU A 18 1.69 14.70 -13.16
CA LEU A 18 3.05 15.16 -13.51
C LEU A 18 3.98 15.12 -12.29
N PHE A 19 3.49 15.49 -11.10
CA PHE A 19 4.23 15.35 -9.85
C PHE A 19 4.60 13.89 -9.58
N VAL A 20 3.63 12.95 -9.66
CA VAL A 20 3.89 11.51 -9.45
C VAL A 20 4.91 10.99 -10.46
N LEU A 21 4.77 11.30 -11.73
CA LEU A 21 5.72 10.90 -12.78
C LEU A 21 7.12 11.48 -12.53
N GLY A 22 7.21 12.74 -12.13
CA GLY A 22 8.47 13.40 -11.76
C GLY A 22 9.14 12.72 -10.55
N MET A 23 8.36 12.41 -9.53
CA MET A 23 8.85 11.72 -8.33
C MET A 23 9.28 10.28 -8.62
N LEU A 24 8.55 9.55 -9.47
CA LEU A 24 8.98 8.24 -9.95
C LEU A 24 10.29 8.32 -10.73
N ALA A 25 10.41 9.28 -11.63
CA ALA A 25 11.65 9.51 -12.35
C ALA A 25 12.81 9.82 -11.39
N LEU A 26 12.59 10.72 -10.42
CA LEU A 26 13.58 11.03 -9.38
C LEU A 26 13.97 9.77 -8.59
N ASP A 27 12.99 8.98 -8.17
CA ASP A 27 13.20 7.74 -7.43
C ASP A 27 14.01 6.72 -8.27
N MET A 28 13.75 6.64 -9.57
CA MET A 28 14.52 5.82 -10.51
C MET A 28 15.97 6.29 -10.66
N PHE A 29 16.20 7.61 -10.77
CA PHE A 29 17.53 8.16 -11.03
C PHE A 29 18.37 8.27 -9.76
N VAL A 30 17.80 8.67 -8.64
CA VAL A 30 18.51 8.93 -7.37
C VAL A 30 18.70 7.66 -6.58
N LEU A 31 17.63 6.91 -6.32
CA LEU A 31 17.70 5.63 -5.62
C LEU A 31 17.98 4.47 -6.59
N GLY A 32 17.72 4.68 -7.89
CA GLY A 32 17.99 3.77 -8.98
C GLY A 32 19.45 3.71 -9.45
N GLY A 33 20.39 4.53 -8.92
CA GLY A 33 21.78 4.75 -9.36
C GLY A 33 22.41 3.66 -10.24
N ARG A 34 23.34 4.05 -11.11
CA ARG A 34 23.97 3.17 -12.12
C ARG A 34 24.71 1.94 -11.56
N HIS A 35 24.88 1.84 -10.25
CA HIS A 35 25.54 0.71 -9.60
C HIS A 35 24.61 0.14 -8.53
N ALA A 36 24.41 -1.18 -8.55
CA ALA A 36 23.70 -1.90 -7.52
C ALA A 36 24.42 -1.70 -6.17
N HIS A 37 23.86 -0.90 -5.27
CA HIS A 37 24.33 -0.77 -3.90
C HIS A 37 23.25 -1.22 -2.92
N ARG A 38 23.66 -1.77 -1.80
CA ARG A 38 22.75 -2.16 -0.73
C ARG A 38 22.26 -0.90 -0.02
N VAL A 39 20.94 -0.67 -0.02
CA VAL A 39 20.32 0.46 0.69
C VAL A 39 20.48 0.24 2.20
N GLY A 40 21.17 1.13 2.88
CA GLY A 40 21.37 1.04 4.32
C GLY A 40 20.14 1.50 5.12
N PRO A 41 19.98 1.04 6.38
CA PRO A 41 18.82 1.41 7.21
C PRO A 41 18.67 2.93 7.44
N ARG A 42 19.78 3.66 7.55
CA ARG A 42 19.77 5.15 7.70
C ARG A 42 19.27 5.84 6.44
N GLU A 43 19.68 5.37 5.29
CA GLU A 43 19.23 5.88 3.99
C GLU A 43 17.74 5.60 3.79
N ALA A 44 17.31 4.37 4.09
CA ALA A 44 15.90 3.95 4.02
C ALA A 44 15.02 4.78 4.97
N LEU A 45 15.48 5.06 6.20
CA LEU A 45 14.79 5.93 7.15
C LEU A 45 14.68 7.37 6.61
N GLY A 46 15.79 7.92 6.08
CA GLY A 46 15.79 9.26 5.50
C GLY A 46 14.76 9.41 4.39
N TRP A 47 14.73 8.48 3.44
CA TRP A 47 13.74 8.48 2.35
C TRP A 47 12.31 8.25 2.84
N SER A 48 12.11 7.38 3.84
CA SER A 48 10.79 7.19 4.44
C SER A 48 10.26 8.48 5.07
N LEU A 49 11.12 9.22 5.79
CA LEU A 49 10.77 10.52 6.37
C LEU A 49 10.48 11.59 5.29
N VAL A 50 11.24 11.60 4.19
CA VAL A 50 10.96 12.50 3.05
C VAL A 50 9.58 12.23 2.47
N TRP A 51 9.21 10.96 2.23
CA TRP A 51 7.90 10.60 1.70
C TRP A 51 6.76 10.97 2.65
N VAL A 52 6.93 10.76 3.96
CA VAL A 52 5.96 11.19 4.97
C VAL A 52 5.82 12.71 4.98
N ALA A 53 6.94 13.45 4.95
CA ALA A 53 6.93 14.91 4.94
C ALA A 53 6.23 15.47 3.69
N LEU A 54 6.47 14.88 2.51
CA LEU A 54 5.78 15.26 1.26
C LEU A 54 4.28 14.99 1.33
N ALA A 55 3.84 13.87 1.90
CA ALA A 55 2.42 13.59 2.10
C ALA A 55 1.77 14.59 3.05
N LEU A 56 2.42 14.90 4.17
CA LEU A 56 1.92 15.90 5.12
C LEU A 56 1.88 17.32 4.51
N ALA A 57 2.91 17.69 3.74
CA ALA A 57 2.95 18.95 3.02
C ALA A 57 1.82 19.05 1.98
N PHE A 58 1.52 17.96 1.27
CA PHE A 58 0.40 17.92 0.33
C PHE A 58 -0.96 18.01 1.03
N GLY A 59 -1.13 17.34 2.17
CA GLY A 59 -2.32 17.51 3.02
C GLY A 59 -2.50 18.94 3.51
N GLY A 60 -1.39 19.61 3.90
CA GLY A 60 -1.36 21.03 4.23
C GLY A 60 -1.70 21.95 3.04
N LEU A 61 -1.24 21.58 1.83
CA LEU A 61 -1.57 22.30 0.60
C LEU A 61 -3.06 22.21 0.25
N ILE A 62 -3.67 21.01 0.39
CA ILE A 62 -5.12 20.83 0.23
C ILE A 62 -5.86 21.74 1.21
N TRP A 63 -5.43 21.71 2.48
CA TRP A 63 -6.06 22.53 3.52
C TRP A 63 -5.96 24.01 3.20
N TRP A 64 -4.78 24.52 2.87
CA TRP A 64 -4.55 25.93 2.56
C TRP A 64 -5.36 26.39 1.34
N TYR A 65 -5.37 25.58 0.27
CA TYR A 65 -6.13 25.87 -0.94
C TYR A 65 -7.64 25.96 -0.68
N LEU A 66 -8.18 25.00 0.06
CA LEU A 66 -9.61 24.94 0.35
C LEU A 66 -10.04 26.00 1.38
N ASP A 67 -9.20 26.31 2.37
CA ASP A 67 -9.46 27.38 3.33
C ASP A 67 -9.58 28.75 2.63
N ALA A 68 -8.72 28.99 1.65
CA ALA A 68 -8.71 30.24 0.88
C ALA A 68 -9.86 30.37 -0.14
N ASN A 69 -10.36 29.26 -0.70
CA ASN A 69 -11.31 29.29 -1.83
C ASN A 69 -12.72 28.80 -1.49
N VAL A 70 -12.88 27.93 -0.49
CA VAL A 70 -14.16 27.26 -0.20
C VAL A 70 -14.61 27.50 1.25
N GLY A 71 -13.67 27.48 2.19
CA GLY A 71 -13.91 27.74 3.61
C GLY A 71 -13.29 26.70 4.54
N ARG A 72 -13.10 27.11 5.80
CA ARG A 72 -12.35 26.37 6.81
C ARG A 72 -12.93 24.99 7.15
N GLU A 73 -14.24 24.87 7.20
CA GLU A 73 -14.89 23.60 7.54
C GLU A 73 -14.59 22.53 6.51
N ILE A 74 -14.74 22.86 5.22
CA ILE A 74 -14.46 21.96 4.10
C ILE A 74 -12.95 21.66 4.03
N ALA A 75 -12.10 22.66 4.27
CA ALA A 75 -10.66 22.47 4.32
C ALA A 75 -10.24 21.46 5.39
N ASN A 76 -10.77 21.60 6.61
CA ASN A 76 -10.53 20.66 7.71
C ASN A 76 -11.01 19.24 7.37
N GLN A 77 -12.22 19.12 6.82
CA GLN A 77 -12.80 17.84 6.44
C GLN A 77 -11.94 17.14 5.37
N LYS A 78 -11.66 17.81 4.25
CA LYS A 78 -10.95 17.21 3.10
C LYS A 78 -9.50 16.87 3.42
N SER A 79 -8.82 17.69 4.21
CA SER A 79 -7.47 17.35 4.68
C SER A 79 -7.48 16.16 5.64
N ALA A 80 -8.46 16.06 6.53
CA ALA A 80 -8.61 14.90 7.40
C ALA A 80 -8.95 13.62 6.62
N GLU A 81 -9.79 13.73 5.56
CA GLU A 81 -10.07 12.63 4.64
C GLU A 81 -8.78 12.13 3.96
N PHE A 82 -7.94 13.06 3.45
CA PHE A 82 -6.65 12.73 2.84
C PHE A 82 -5.70 12.04 3.82
N LEU A 83 -5.52 12.62 5.01
CA LEU A 83 -4.62 12.06 6.03
C LEU A 83 -5.10 10.69 6.53
N SER A 84 -6.42 10.50 6.67
CA SER A 84 -6.99 9.21 7.05
C SER A 84 -6.75 8.16 5.98
N GLY A 85 -7.00 8.49 4.71
CA GLY A 85 -6.73 7.60 3.58
C GLY A 85 -5.24 7.24 3.49
N TYR A 86 -4.36 8.24 3.62
CA TYR A 86 -2.91 8.03 3.64
C TYR A 86 -2.46 7.12 4.79
N LEU A 87 -2.97 7.35 6.01
CA LEU A 87 -2.60 6.57 7.19
C LEU A 87 -3.04 5.10 7.07
N ILE A 88 -4.28 4.87 6.63
CA ILE A 88 -4.81 3.51 6.42
C ILE A 88 -4.01 2.80 5.35
N GLU A 89 -3.82 3.43 4.19
CA GLU A 89 -3.06 2.82 3.09
C GLU A 89 -1.60 2.55 3.48
N LYS A 90 -0.97 3.49 4.19
CA LYS A 90 0.40 3.33 4.69
C LYS A 90 0.50 2.18 5.68
N ALA A 91 -0.48 2.00 6.54
CA ALA A 91 -0.54 0.91 7.50
C ALA A 91 -0.73 -0.44 6.79
N LEU A 92 -1.69 -0.53 5.85
CA LEU A 92 -1.91 -1.74 5.04
C LEU A 92 -0.69 -2.07 4.16
N SER A 93 0.04 -1.07 3.70
CA SER A 93 1.29 -1.24 2.93
C SER A 93 2.40 -1.93 3.74
N VAL A 94 2.39 -1.86 5.06
CA VAL A 94 3.34 -2.62 5.90
C VAL A 94 3.08 -4.12 5.81
N ASP A 95 1.81 -4.54 5.76
CA ASP A 95 1.44 -5.95 5.58
C ASP A 95 1.92 -6.48 4.21
N ASN A 96 1.81 -5.67 3.17
CA ASN A 96 2.34 -6.00 1.83
C ASN A 96 3.85 -6.28 1.89
N ILE A 97 4.61 -5.55 2.72
CA ILE A 97 6.05 -5.75 2.87
C ILE A 97 6.37 -7.14 3.42
N PHE A 98 5.60 -7.67 4.37
CA PHE A 98 5.81 -9.03 4.88
C PHE A 98 5.65 -10.08 3.78
N VAL A 99 4.65 -9.92 2.91
CA VAL A 99 4.46 -10.81 1.76
C VAL A 99 5.61 -10.68 0.76
N PHE A 100 6.11 -9.47 0.51
CA PHE A 100 7.26 -9.26 -0.37
C PHE A 100 8.52 -9.92 0.20
N LEU A 101 8.78 -9.79 1.49
CA LEU A 101 9.90 -10.44 2.18
C LEU A 101 9.80 -11.97 2.06
N MET A 102 8.61 -12.53 2.24
CA MET A 102 8.36 -13.96 2.10
C MET A 102 8.60 -14.42 0.65
N ILE A 103 8.12 -13.70 -0.36
CA ILE A 103 8.36 -14.01 -1.77
C ILE A 103 9.86 -13.95 -2.08
N PHE A 104 10.56 -12.89 -1.68
CA PHE A 104 11.99 -12.77 -1.91
C PHE A 104 12.81 -13.87 -1.22
N SER A 105 12.42 -14.24 0.01
CA SER A 105 13.04 -15.34 0.75
C SER A 105 12.82 -16.68 0.06
N TYR A 106 11.58 -17.00 -0.33
CA TYR A 106 11.22 -18.25 -1.00
C TYR A 106 12.00 -18.47 -2.31
N PHE A 107 12.17 -17.39 -3.09
CA PHE A 107 12.94 -17.44 -4.34
C PHE A 107 14.42 -17.17 -4.14
N SER A 108 14.90 -16.96 -2.90
CA SER A 108 16.29 -16.62 -2.58
C SER A 108 16.82 -15.46 -3.44
N VAL A 109 16.02 -14.40 -3.61
CA VAL A 109 16.36 -13.24 -4.45
C VAL A 109 17.49 -12.45 -3.80
N PRO A 110 18.65 -12.28 -4.46
CA PRO A 110 19.75 -11.47 -3.94
C PRO A 110 19.30 -10.04 -3.63
N PRO A 111 19.78 -9.41 -2.53
CA PRO A 111 19.36 -8.05 -2.13
C PRO A 111 19.54 -7.00 -3.22
N GLU A 112 20.58 -7.14 -4.06
CA GLU A 112 20.88 -6.25 -5.17
C GLU A 112 19.78 -6.28 -6.23
N MET A 113 19.12 -7.42 -6.44
CA MET A 113 18.07 -7.61 -7.43
C MET A 113 16.68 -7.22 -6.91
N GLN A 114 16.45 -7.29 -5.58
CA GLN A 114 15.16 -6.93 -4.94
C GLN A 114 14.75 -5.50 -5.27
N ARG A 115 15.71 -4.59 -5.29
CA ARG A 115 15.50 -3.18 -5.62
C ARG A 115 14.85 -2.98 -7.00
N ARG A 116 15.30 -3.72 -8.00
CA ARG A 116 14.75 -3.64 -9.35
C ARG A 116 13.32 -4.15 -9.41
N VAL A 117 13.05 -5.27 -8.74
CA VAL A 117 11.70 -5.83 -8.65
C VAL A 117 10.75 -4.84 -7.96
N LEU A 118 11.17 -4.25 -6.83
CA LEU A 118 10.38 -3.28 -6.09
C LEU A 118 10.12 -2.00 -6.91
N LEU A 119 11.08 -1.57 -7.73
CA LEU A 119 10.89 -0.42 -8.62
C LEU A 119 9.77 -0.65 -9.64
N TYR A 120 9.84 -1.78 -10.36
CA TYR A 120 8.81 -2.13 -11.34
C TYR A 120 7.49 -2.47 -10.65
N GLY A 121 7.53 -3.10 -9.48
CA GLY A 121 6.37 -3.37 -8.65
C GLY A 121 5.63 -2.09 -8.22
N VAL A 122 6.36 -1.03 -7.81
CA VAL A 122 5.72 0.26 -7.50
C VAL A 122 5.05 0.87 -8.73
N VAL A 123 5.69 0.80 -9.91
CA VAL A 123 5.10 1.31 -11.16
C VAL A 123 3.83 0.55 -11.52
N GLY A 124 3.86 -0.79 -11.46
CA GLY A 124 2.70 -1.63 -11.72
C GLY A 124 1.58 -1.39 -10.71
N ALA A 125 1.91 -1.31 -9.41
CA ALA A 125 0.97 -0.99 -8.35
C ALA A 125 0.25 0.34 -8.59
N ILE A 126 0.96 1.40 -8.98
CA ILE A 126 0.37 2.72 -9.31
C ILE A 126 -0.65 2.57 -10.44
N VAL A 127 -0.31 1.88 -11.52
CA VAL A 127 -1.21 1.69 -12.66
C VAL A 127 -2.44 0.86 -12.26
N MET A 128 -2.25 -0.27 -11.58
CA MET A 128 -3.35 -1.12 -11.14
C MET A 128 -4.28 -0.40 -10.18
N ARG A 129 -3.74 0.32 -9.21
CA ARG A 129 -4.55 1.07 -8.23
C ARG A 129 -5.27 2.24 -8.87
N ALA A 130 -4.65 2.94 -9.84
CA ALA A 130 -5.35 3.97 -10.60
C ALA A 130 -6.59 3.39 -11.30
N VAL A 131 -6.47 2.24 -11.97
CA VAL A 131 -7.60 1.55 -12.61
C VAL A 131 -8.65 1.12 -11.58
N MET A 132 -8.23 0.52 -10.48
CA MET A 132 -9.12 0.04 -9.42
C MET A 132 -9.88 1.19 -8.72
N ILE A 133 -9.22 2.32 -8.47
CA ILE A 133 -9.83 3.51 -7.86
C ILE A 133 -10.87 4.11 -8.82
N LEU A 134 -10.54 4.25 -10.10
CA LEU A 134 -11.47 4.76 -11.11
C LEU A 134 -12.69 3.83 -11.25
N LEU A 135 -12.47 2.51 -11.27
CA LEU A 135 -13.53 1.52 -11.32
C LEU A 135 -14.40 1.58 -10.05
N GLY A 136 -13.79 1.66 -8.87
CA GLY A 136 -14.47 1.77 -7.59
C GLY A 136 -15.31 3.05 -7.50
N ALA A 137 -14.75 4.19 -7.90
CA ALA A 137 -15.47 5.47 -7.95
C ALA A 137 -16.66 5.40 -8.92
N TRP A 138 -16.48 4.81 -10.09
CA TRP A 138 -17.57 4.60 -11.04
C TRP A 138 -18.67 3.69 -10.48
N LEU A 139 -18.29 2.56 -9.86
CA LEU A 139 -19.24 1.64 -9.24
C LEU A 139 -20.07 2.32 -8.14
N ILE A 140 -19.44 3.10 -7.27
CA ILE A 140 -20.11 3.83 -6.18
C ILE A 140 -21.04 4.91 -6.75
N ALA A 141 -20.65 5.58 -7.82
CA ALA A 141 -21.48 6.58 -8.48
C ALA A 141 -22.73 5.99 -9.13
N GLN A 142 -22.64 4.74 -9.67
CA GLN A 142 -23.78 4.06 -10.28
C GLN A 142 -24.66 3.32 -9.25
N PHE A 143 -24.03 2.74 -8.23
CA PHE A 143 -24.68 1.82 -7.29
C PHE A 143 -24.34 2.20 -5.84
N SER A 144 -25.11 3.08 -5.22
CA SER A 144 -24.87 3.51 -3.84
C SER A 144 -24.89 2.37 -2.82
N TRP A 145 -25.60 1.27 -3.08
CA TRP A 145 -25.66 0.09 -2.22
C TRP A 145 -24.31 -0.69 -2.16
N ILE A 146 -23.41 -0.46 -3.13
CA ILE A 146 -22.12 -1.14 -3.18
C ILE A 146 -21.23 -0.78 -1.97
N LEU A 147 -21.48 0.38 -1.35
CA LEU A 147 -20.81 0.76 -0.12
C LEU A 147 -21.10 -0.21 1.04
N TYR A 148 -22.32 -0.74 1.12
CA TYR A 148 -22.66 -1.75 2.12
C TYR A 148 -21.97 -3.09 1.83
N LEU A 149 -21.84 -3.46 0.55
CA LEU A 149 -21.08 -4.64 0.14
C LEU A 149 -19.60 -4.48 0.51
N PHE A 150 -19.02 -3.31 0.27
CA PHE A 150 -17.65 -3.01 0.68
C PHE A 150 -17.49 -3.05 2.21
N GLY A 151 -18.42 -2.48 2.97
CA GLY A 151 -18.41 -2.56 4.42
C GLY A 151 -18.46 -4.00 4.93
N ALA A 152 -19.36 -4.82 4.40
CA ALA A 152 -19.46 -6.24 4.75
C ALA A 152 -18.17 -7.02 4.39
N PHE A 153 -17.59 -6.72 3.23
CA PHE A 153 -16.32 -7.30 2.80
C PHE A 153 -15.16 -6.93 3.73
N LEU A 154 -15.05 -5.66 4.15
CA LEU A 154 -14.05 -5.23 5.12
C LEU A 154 -14.20 -5.92 6.48
N VAL A 155 -15.43 -6.08 6.98
CA VAL A 155 -15.68 -6.82 8.21
C VAL A 155 -15.26 -8.28 8.05
N PHE A 156 -15.63 -8.93 6.95
CA PHE A 156 -15.22 -10.30 6.65
C PHE A 156 -13.69 -10.44 6.60
N THR A 157 -13.00 -9.54 5.90
CA THR A 157 -11.53 -9.54 5.79
C THR A 157 -10.90 -9.30 7.16
N GLY A 158 -11.39 -8.33 7.94
CA GLY A 158 -10.88 -8.06 9.28
C GLY A 158 -11.04 -9.26 10.23
N VAL A 159 -12.21 -9.93 10.23
CA VAL A 159 -12.42 -11.18 10.99
C VAL A 159 -11.48 -12.28 10.52
N LYS A 160 -11.38 -12.48 9.19
CA LYS A 160 -10.47 -13.47 8.60
C LYS A 160 -9.02 -13.22 9.03
N MET A 161 -8.55 -11.98 9.00
CA MET A 161 -7.20 -11.61 9.46
C MET A 161 -6.99 -11.93 10.94
N LEU A 162 -7.97 -11.68 11.82
CA LEU A 162 -7.85 -12.02 13.24
C LEU A 162 -7.79 -13.53 13.48
N VAL A 163 -8.65 -14.30 12.80
CA VAL A 163 -8.74 -15.76 12.99
C VAL A 163 -7.53 -16.50 12.43
N PHE A 164 -6.98 -16.03 11.32
CA PHE A 164 -5.86 -16.68 10.61
C PHE A 164 -4.54 -15.90 10.74
N ALA A 165 -4.44 -14.97 11.69
CA ALA A 165 -3.28 -14.12 11.89
C ALA A 165 -1.95 -14.89 12.03
N ASP A 166 -1.97 -16.08 12.61
CA ASP A 166 -0.78 -16.88 12.89
C ASP A 166 -0.48 -17.95 11.83
N LYS A 167 -1.28 -18.01 10.75
CA LYS A 167 -1.01 -18.92 9.64
C LYS A 167 -0.13 -18.24 8.60
N GLU A 168 1.10 -18.72 8.46
CA GLU A 168 1.97 -18.29 7.36
C GLU A 168 1.47 -18.91 6.04
N PRO A 169 1.33 -18.11 4.98
CA PRO A 169 0.97 -18.63 3.66
C PRO A 169 2.10 -19.53 3.12
N ASP A 170 1.81 -20.76 2.78
CA ASP A 170 2.76 -21.63 2.10
C ASP A 170 2.76 -21.31 0.59
N LEU A 171 3.88 -20.73 0.14
CA LEU A 171 4.08 -20.43 -1.30
C LEU A 171 4.29 -21.70 -2.13
N GLY A 172 4.79 -22.80 -1.53
CA GLY A 172 5.01 -24.08 -2.23
C GLY A 172 3.72 -24.67 -2.78
N ASP A 173 2.64 -24.56 -2.02
CA ASP A 173 1.31 -25.07 -2.39
C ASP A 173 0.44 -24.04 -3.12
N ASN A 174 0.97 -22.84 -3.40
CA ASN A 174 0.21 -21.79 -4.06
C ASN A 174 -0.21 -22.22 -5.49
N PRO A 175 -1.52 -22.33 -5.78
CA PRO A 175 -2.03 -22.80 -7.06
C PRO A 175 -1.64 -21.88 -8.22
N LEU A 176 -1.49 -20.58 -7.95
CA LEU A 176 -1.07 -19.58 -8.92
C LEU A 176 0.39 -19.80 -9.33
N LEU A 177 1.28 -20.03 -8.37
CA LEU A 177 2.68 -20.31 -8.64
C LEU A 177 2.82 -21.60 -9.47
N ARG A 178 2.04 -22.63 -9.15
CA ARG A 178 1.99 -23.87 -9.91
C ARG A 178 1.49 -23.66 -11.35
N TRP A 179 0.45 -22.82 -11.50
CA TRP A 179 -0.09 -22.45 -12.82
C TRP A 179 0.94 -21.67 -13.66
N LEU A 180 1.61 -20.67 -13.07
CA LEU A 180 2.64 -19.88 -13.74
C LEU A 180 3.81 -20.77 -14.21
N ARG A 181 4.31 -21.67 -13.35
CA ARG A 181 5.38 -22.61 -13.71
C ARG A 181 5.00 -23.57 -14.84
N LYS A 182 3.72 -23.91 -14.95
CA LYS A 182 3.22 -24.79 -16.01
C LYS A 182 3.08 -24.10 -17.37
N HIS A 183 2.72 -22.81 -17.36
CA HIS A 183 2.39 -22.07 -18.60
C HIS A 183 3.52 -21.16 -19.08
N LEU A 184 4.43 -20.74 -18.21
CA LEU A 184 5.58 -19.92 -18.56
C LEU A 184 6.85 -20.75 -18.71
N ARG A 185 7.64 -20.44 -19.75
CA ARG A 185 8.99 -21.00 -19.90
C ARG A 185 9.93 -20.23 -18.99
N ILE A 186 10.23 -20.78 -17.82
CA ILE A 186 11.06 -20.15 -16.79
C ILE A 186 12.46 -20.76 -16.85
N SER A 187 13.51 -19.92 -16.85
CA SER A 187 14.89 -20.37 -16.72
C SER A 187 15.17 -20.87 -15.30
N HIS A 188 16.13 -21.76 -15.15
CA HIS A 188 16.55 -22.27 -13.84
C HIS A 188 17.28 -21.20 -13.02
N ASP A 189 18.13 -20.41 -13.68
CA ASP A 189 19.01 -19.45 -13.04
C ASP A 189 18.59 -18.00 -13.31
N TYR A 190 19.02 -17.11 -12.41
CA TYR A 190 18.97 -15.67 -12.61
C TYR A 190 19.97 -15.27 -13.70
N ASP A 191 19.60 -14.31 -14.56
CA ASP A 191 20.49 -13.66 -15.52
C ASP A 191 20.72 -12.20 -15.10
N GLY A 192 21.49 -12.03 -14.01
CA GLY A 192 21.62 -10.72 -13.37
C GLY A 192 20.26 -10.15 -13.01
N GLU A 193 20.06 -8.85 -13.25
CA GLU A 193 18.80 -8.16 -13.00
C GLU A 193 17.77 -8.27 -14.14
N LYS A 194 17.97 -9.14 -15.14
CA LYS A 194 17.08 -9.24 -16.29
C LYS A 194 15.82 -10.03 -15.95
N PHE A 195 14.69 -9.60 -16.50
CA PHE A 195 13.41 -10.30 -16.41
C PHE A 195 13.24 -11.37 -17.51
N PHE A 196 14.03 -11.26 -18.57
CA PHE A 196 14.04 -12.18 -19.71
C PHE A 196 15.47 -12.57 -20.05
N THR A 197 15.65 -13.85 -20.45
CA THR A 197 16.93 -14.37 -20.93
C THR A 197 16.73 -15.15 -22.22
N MET A 198 17.78 -15.24 -23.03
CA MET A 198 17.79 -16.03 -24.26
C MET A 198 18.65 -17.26 -24.04
N GLN A 199 18.06 -18.46 -24.18
CA GLN A 199 18.78 -19.73 -24.15
C GLN A 199 18.53 -20.51 -25.43
N ASN A 200 19.58 -20.84 -26.16
CA ASN A 200 19.50 -21.55 -27.44
C ASN A 200 18.53 -20.91 -28.46
N GLY A 201 18.51 -19.57 -28.55
CA GLY A 201 17.62 -18.85 -29.45
C GLY A 201 16.15 -18.76 -29.00
N VAL A 202 15.80 -19.30 -27.83
CA VAL A 202 14.45 -19.22 -27.26
C VAL A 202 14.43 -18.24 -26.09
N LYS A 203 13.37 -17.42 -26.01
CA LYS A 203 13.15 -16.46 -24.91
C LYS A 203 12.53 -17.17 -23.71
N TYR A 204 13.15 -17.02 -22.54
CA TYR A 204 12.69 -17.51 -21.25
C TYR A 204 12.44 -16.35 -20.30
N PHE A 205 11.47 -16.53 -19.41
CA PHE A 205 11.30 -15.70 -18.23
C PHE A 205 12.32 -16.09 -17.18
N THR A 206 12.96 -15.13 -16.52
CA THR A 206 13.82 -15.42 -15.38
C THR A 206 13.01 -15.65 -14.11
N PRO A 207 13.55 -16.26 -13.06
CA PRO A 207 12.88 -16.31 -11.75
C PRO A 207 12.53 -14.92 -11.21
N LEU A 208 13.31 -13.89 -11.57
CA LEU A 208 13.05 -12.50 -11.18
C LEU A 208 11.73 -11.96 -11.75
N MET A 209 11.38 -12.35 -12.99
CA MET A 209 10.10 -12.00 -13.60
C MET A 209 8.94 -12.69 -12.88
N LEU A 210 9.11 -13.95 -12.46
CA LEU A 210 8.10 -14.67 -11.70
C LEU A 210 7.84 -13.99 -10.34
N VAL A 211 8.91 -13.57 -9.67
CA VAL A 211 8.83 -12.80 -8.42
C VAL A 211 8.07 -11.49 -8.63
N LEU A 212 8.37 -10.74 -9.70
CA LEU A 212 7.65 -9.52 -10.03
C LEU A 212 6.15 -9.78 -10.22
N ILE A 213 5.78 -10.80 -10.99
CA ILE A 213 4.37 -11.18 -11.20
C ILE A 213 3.67 -11.50 -9.88
N LEU A 214 4.33 -12.23 -8.97
CA LEU A 214 3.74 -12.57 -7.67
C LEU A 214 3.57 -11.35 -6.78
N ILE A 215 4.51 -10.41 -6.79
CA ILE A 215 4.41 -9.15 -6.06
C ILE A 215 3.24 -8.31 -6.59
N GLU A 216 3.10 -8.16 -7.90
CA GLU A 216 2.00 -7.43 -8.53
C GLU A 216 0.64 -8.03 -8.21
N LEU A 217 0.54 -9.36 -8.28
CA LEU A 217 -0.70 -10.06 -7.95
C LEU A 217 -1.04 -9.96 -6.46
N SER A 218 -0.02 -9.97 -5.59
CA SER A 218 -0.23 -9.73 -4.17
C SER A 218 -0.73 -8.32 -3.91
N ASP A 219 -0.13 -7.29 -4.56
CA ASP A 219 -0.60 -5.90 -4.42
C ASP A 219 -2.03 -5.73 -4.96
N LEU A 220 -2.40 -6.42 -6.04
CA LEU A 220 -3.78 -6.43 -6.52
C LEU A 220 -4.76 -6.98 -5.48
N ILE A 221 -4.41 -8.08 -4.80
CA ILE A 221 -5.22 -8.66 -3.73
C ILE A 221 -5.38 -7.65 -2.58
N PHE A 222 -4.31 -7.02 -2.15
CA PHE A 222 -4.34 -6.00 -1.11
C PHE A 222 -5.13 -4.74 -1.52
N ALA A 223 -5.08 -4.35 -2.80
CA ALA A 223 -5.87 -3.23 -3.31
C ALA A 223 -7.38 -3.49 -3.22
N VAL A 224 -7.82 -4.74 -3.32
CA VAL A 224 -9.24 -5.13 -3.14
C VAL A 224 -9.71 -4.85 -1.71
N ASP A 225 -8.83 -4.93 -0.71
CA ASP A 225 -9.15 -4.60 0.68
C ASP A 225 -8.98 -3.10 0.98
N SER A 226 -7.91 -2.48 0.50
CA SER A 226 -7.54 -1.11 0.86
C SER A 226 -8.41 -0.05 0.17
N ILE A 227 -8.77 -0.23 -1.09
CA ILE A 227 -9.56 0.74 -1.84
C ILE A 227 -10.96 0.93 -1.25
N PRO A 228 -11.74 -0.13 -0.92
CA PRO A 228 -12.98 0.02 -0.17
C PRO A 228 -12.81 0.72 1.17
N ALA A 229 -11.71 0.45 1.90
CA ALA A 229 -11.45 1.08 3.18
C ALA A 229 -11.28 2.61 3.05
N ILE A 230 -10.65 3.09 1.98
CA ILE A 230 -10.53 4.53 1.73
C ILE A 230 -11.87 5.13 1.27
N PHE A 231 -12.64 4.42 0.43
CA PHE A 231 -13.98 4.86 0.04
C PHE A 231 -14.99 4.93 1.21
N ALA A 232 -14.73 4.22 2.30
CA ALA A 232 -15.48 4.37 3.54
C ALA A 232 -15.21 5.70 4.28
N ILE A 233 -14.11 6.39 3.94
CA ILE A 233 -13.73 7.69 4.54
C ILE A 233 -14.19 8.83 3.66
N THR A 234 -13.93 8.73 2.35
CA THR A 234 -14.23 9.78 1.38
C THR A 234 -14.72 9.18 0.05
N LYS A 235 -15.67 9.88 -0.58
CA LYS A 235 -16.12 9.55 -1.94
C LYS A 235 -15.43 10.38 -3.01
N ASP A 236 -14.56 11.32 -2.61
CA ASP A 236 -13.82 12.17 -3.53
C ASP A 236 -12.67 11.38 -4.19
N PRO A 237 -12.76 11.09 -5.50
CA PRO A 237 -11.76 10.24 -6.17
C PRO A 237 -10.37 10.88 -6.20
N PHE A 238 -10.27 12.20 -6.14
CA PHE A 238 -8.97 12.87 -6.08
C PHE A 238 -8.28 12.61 -4.74
N ILE A 239 -9.02 12.66 -3.64
CA ILE A 239 -8.47 12.33 -2.31
C ILE A 239 -8.09 10.85 -2.24
N VAL A 240 -8.97 9.95 -2.71
CA VAL A 240 -8.69 8.51 -2.77
C VAL A 240 -7.41 8.24 -3.57
N PHE A 241 -7.30 8.84 -4.74
CA PHE A 241 -6.15 8.64 -5.63
C PHE A 241 -4.87 9.22 -5.02
N THR A 242 -4.89 10.47 -4.56
CA THR A 242 -3.69 11.15 -4.07
C THR A 242 -3.16 10.54 -2.78
N SER A 243 -4.03 10.20 -1.81
CA SER A 243 -3.62 9.55 -0.57
C SER A 243 -2.99 8.16 -0.82
N ASN A 244 -3.57 7.39 -1.75
CA ASN A 244 -3.05 6.10 -2.16
C ASN A 244 -1.68 6.23 -2.84
N MET A 245 -1.53 7.15 -3.79
CA MET A 245 -0.26 7.37 -4.50
C MET A 245 0.88 7.76 -3.55
N PHE A 246 0.65 8.67 -2.61
CA PHE A 246 1.66 9.02 -1.61
C PHE A 246 2.06 7.85 -0.72
N ALA A 247 1.12 6.98 -0.36
CA ALA A 247 1.42 5.80 0.46
C ALA A 247 2.31 4.79 -0.29
N ILE A 248 2.01 4.55 -1.58
CA ILE A 248 2.74 3.59 -2.42
C ILE A 248 4.14 4.10 -2.78
N MET A 249 4.28 5.39 -3.12
CA MET A 249 5.59 5.97 -3.48
C MET A 249 6.64 5.77 -2.39
N GLY A 250 6.23 5.78 -1.12
CA GLY A 250 7.14 5.50 -0.01
C GLY A 250 7.33 4.00 0.32
N LEU A 251 6.68 3.08 -0.40
CA LEU A 251 6.70 1.64 -0.07
C LEU A 251 8.09 1.04 -0.17
N ARG A 252 8.86 1.41 -1.19
CA ARG A 252 10.23 0.89 -1.40
C ARG A 252 11.19 1.28 -0.28
N ALA A 253 11.16 2.54 0.15
CA ALA A 253 11.96 3.00 1.27
C ALA A 253 11.56 2.28 2.57
N LEU A 254 10.25 2.12 2.78
CA LEU A 254 9.71 1.40 3.92
C LEU A 254 10.09 -0.09 3.90
N TYR A 255 10.13 -0.72 2.72
CA TYR A 255 10.59 -2.10 2.58
C TYR A 255 12.02 -2.26 3.11
N PHE A 256 12.98 -1.46 2.65
CA PHE A 256 14.37 -1.57 3.10
C PHE A 256 14.54 -1.20 4.58
N LEU A 257 13.68 -0.32 5.12
CA LEU A 257 13.67 0.00 6.54
C LEU A 257 13.18 -1.17 7.41
N LEU A 258 12.18 -1.90 6.94
CA LEU A 258 11.53 -2.97 7.71
C LEU A 258 12.15 -4.35 7.45
N ALA A 259 12.87 -4.55 6.35
CA ALA A 259 13.41 -5.85 5.96
C ALA A 259 14.24 -6.52 7.08
N ASP A 260 15.05 -5.74 7.81
CA ASP A 260 15.87 -6.23 8.93
C ASP A 260 15.11 -6.27 10.27
N SER A 261 13.87 -5.77 10.32
CA SER A 261 13.12 -5.57 11.57
C SER A 261 11.68 -6.09 11.52
N ALA A 262 11.33 -6.80 10.46
CA ALA A 262 9.95 -7.26 10.20
C ALA A 262 9.36 -8.04 11.38
N GLU A 263 10.14 -8.94 11.99
CA GLU A 263 9.72 -9.75 13.14
C GLU A 263 9.32 -8.93 14.37
N ARG A 264 9.80 -7.68 14.47
CA ARG A 264 9.48 -6.80 15.60
C ARG A 264 8.07 -6.23 15.55
N PHE A 265 7.42 -6.26 14.38
CA PHE A 265 6.11 -5.67 14.15
C PHE A 265 4.99 -6.71 14.07
N HIS A 266 5.18 -7.86 14.71
CA HIS A 266 4.27 -9.02 14.65
C HIS A 266 2.83 -8.73 15.11
N LEU A 267 2.60 -7.72 15.98
CA LEU A 267 1.26 -7.33 16.41
C LEU A 267 0.56 -6.37 15.45
N LEU A 268 1.28 -5.82 14.48
CA LEU A 268 0.68 -4.86 13.53
C LEU A 268 -0.44 -5.49 12.70
N LYS A 269 -0.31 -6.77 12.34
CA LYS A 269 -1.37 -7.54 11.65
C LYS A 269 -2.71 -7.53 12.40
N TYR A 270 -2.68 -7.62 13.74
CA TYR A 270 -3.89 -7.51 14.56
C TYR A 270 -4.45 -6.09 14.57
N GLY A 271 -3.57 -5.08 14.64
CA GLY A 271 -3.96 -3.68 14.51
C GLY A 271 -4.65 -3.38 13.19
N LEU A 272 -4.11 -3.88 12.08
CA LEU A 272 -4.71 -3.74 10.75
C LEU A 272 -6.07 -4.41 10.66
N ALA A 273 -6.21 -5.63 11.20
CA ALA A 273 -7.49 -6.32 11.26
C ALA A 273 -8.54 -5.51 12.04
N LEU A 274 -8.15 -4.89 13.18
CA LEU A 274 -9.03 -4.02 13.97
C LEU A 274 -9.40 -2.74 13.20
N VAL A 275 -8.49 -2.17 12.44
CA VAL A 275 -8.78 -1.01 11.56
C VAL A 275 -9.80 -1.38 10.50
N LEU A 276 -9.64 -2.53 9.81
CA LEU A 276 -10.60 -3.00 8.81
C LEU A 276 -11.98 -3.26 9.41
N LEU A 277 -12.03 -3.88 10.59
CA LEU A 277 -13.29 -4.08 11.33
C LEU A 277 -13.96 -2.75 11.69
N PHE A 278 -13.21 -1.81 12.26
CA PHE A 278 -13.74 -0.50 12.62
C PHE A 278 -14.29 0.24 11.40
N VAL A 279 -13.53 0.29 10.31
CA VAL A 279 -13.91 0.97 9.07
C VAL A 279 -15.11 0.29 8.42
N GLY A 280 -15.13 -1.04 8.36
CA GLY A 280 -16.23 -1.82 7.80
C GLY A 280 -17.52 -1.66 8.60
N ILE A 281 -17.45 -1.74 9.94
CA ILE A 281 -18.60 -1.51 10.83
C ILE A 281 -19.10 -0.07 10.68
N LYS A 282 -18.21 0.93 10.68
CA LYS A 282 -18.57 2.34 10.43
C LYS A 282 -19.33 2.49 9.11
N MET A 283 -18.88 1.83 8.06
CA MET A 283 -19.51 1.90 6.74
C MET A 283 -20.89 1.27 6.72
N LEU A 284 -21.07 0.12 7.37
CA LEU A 284 -22.37 -0.53 7.52
C LEU A 284 -23.34 0.30 8.40
N ALA A 285 -22.81 0.91 9.45
CA ALA A 285 -23.57 1.72 10.39
C ALA A 285 -23.85 3.16 9.89
N ALA A 286 -23.33 3.55 8.74
CA ALA A 286 -23.40 4.93 8.23
C ALA A 286 -24.84 5.48 8.07
N TYR A 287 -25.85 4.59 7.94
CA TYR A 287 -27.26 4.96 7.89
C TYR A 287 -27.79 5.41 9.26
N TRP A 288 -27.31 4.82 10.36
CA TRP A 288 -27.78 5.11 11.72
C TRP A 288 -26.89 6.11 12.47
N PHE A 289 -25.58 6.05 12.23
CA PHE A 289 -24.58 6.82 12.96
C PHE A 289 -23.57 7.45 12.01
N HIS A 290 -23.48 8.79 12.04
CA HIS A 290 -22.44 9.51 11.33
C HIS A 290 -21.26 9.78 12.26
N ILE A 291 -20.16 9.03 12.07
CA ILE A 291 -18.91 9.26 12.80
C ILE A 291 -18.08 10.28 11.99
N PRO A 292 -17.79 11.47 12.55
CA PRO A 292 -16.95 12.46 11.87
C PRO A 292 -15.58 11.90 11.48
N VAL A 293 -15.02 12.38 10.38
CA VAL A 293 -13.73 11.89 9.82
C VAL A 293 -12.60 12.05 10.82
N LEU A 294 -12.55 13.16 11.57
CA LEU A 294 -11.52 13.39 12.60
C LEU A 294 -11.54 12.34 13.71
N TRP A 295 -12.72 11.91 14.16
CA TRP A 295 -12.84 10.82 15.13
C TRP A 295 -12.37 9.48 14.55
N SER A 296 -12.71 9.22 13.29
CA SER A 296 -12.23 8.03 12.60
C SER A 296 -10.70 8.02 12.49
N LEU A 297 -10.11 9.17 12.14
CA LEU A 297 -8.65 9.34 12.08
C LEU A 297 -8.00 9.08 13.46
N ALA A 298 -8.58 9.64 14.51
CA ALA A 298 -8.08 9.45 15.88
C ALA A 298 -8.13 7.97 16.31
N VAL A 299 -9.24 7.27 16.03
CA VAL A 299 -9.41 5.84 16.36
C VAL A 299 -8.42 5.00 15.58
N VAL A 300 -8.32 5.19 14.26
CA VAL A 300 -7.36 4.45 13.42
C VAL A 300 -5.94 4.72 13.88
N GLY A 301 -5.58 5.98 14.11
CA GLY A 301 -4.26 6.37 14.60
C GLY A 301 -3.93 5.74 15.96
N ALA A 302 -4.91 5.71 16.89
CA ALA A 302 -4.74 5.08 18.21
C ALA A 302 -4.54 3.57 18.11
N ILE A 303 -5.34 2.87 17.29
CA ILE A 303 -5.20 1.41 17.08
C ILE A 303 -3.79 1.09 16.56
N LEU A 304 -3.34 1.80 15.52
CA LEU A 304 -2.03 1.59 14.92
C LEU A 304 -0.89 1.91 15.88
N LEU A 305 -0.97 3.05 16.58
CA LEU A 305 0.04 3.44 17.57
C LEU A 305 0.19 2.42 18.68
N VAL A 306 -0.94 1.98 19.26
CA VAL A 306 -0.96 0.95 20.31
C VAL A 306 -0.37 -0.35 19.79
N SER A 307 -0.73 -0.79 18.58
CA SER A 307 -0.21 -2.01 17.98
C SER A 307 1.30 -1.95 17.76
N ILE A 308 1.84 -0.82 17.32
CA ILE A 308 3.28 -0.61 17.12
C ILE A 308 4.00 -0.60 18.47
N VAL A 309 3.51 0.18 19.44
CA VAL A 309 4.15 0.30 20.77
C VAL A 309 4.17 -1.06 21.49
N LEU A 310 3.05 -1.79 21.49
CA LEU A 310 2.97 -3.12 22.08
C LEU A 310 3.90 -4.11 21.39
N SER A 311 3.96 -4.07 20.05
CA SER A 311 4.84 -4.95 19.26
C SER A 311 6.31 -4.72 19.62
N LEU A 312 6.75 -3.47 19.70
CA LEU A 312 8.13 -3.12 20.07
C LEU A 312 8.44 -3.47 21.54
N ALA A 313 7.50 -3.22 22.46
CA ALA A 313 7.69 -3.52 23.88
C ALA A 313 7.82 -5.03 24.16
N LEU A 314 7.03 -5.86 23.48
CA LEU A 314 7.08 -7.32 23.64
C LEU A 314 8.31 -7.92 22.94
N SER A 315 8.71 -7.42 21.78
CA SER A 315 9.94 -7.86 21.11
C SER A 315 11.20 -7.56 21.95
N GLY A 316 11.20 -6.45 22.70
CA GLY A 316 12.31 -6.12 23.61
C GLY A 316 12.44 -7.08 24.79
N LYS A 317 11.32 -7.55 25.35
CA LYS A 317 11.31 -8.51 26.46
C LYS A 317 11.82 -9.90 26.09
N ASN A 318 11.48 -10.38 24.91
CA ASN A 318 11.94 -11.69 24.42
C ASN A 318 13.46 -11.74 24.19
N LYS A 319 14.10 -10.63 23.83
CA LYS A 319 15.57 -10.55 23.73
C LYS A 319 16.27 -10.52 25.08
N ALA A 320 15.64 -9.92 26.10
CA ALA A 320 16.22 -9.86 27.44
C ALA A 320 16.04 -11.17 28.26
N ALA A 321 15.11 -12.04 27.87
CA ALA A 321 14.88 -13.34 28.50
C ALA A 321 15.70 -14.49 27.87
N GLY A 322 16.31 -14.26 26.72
CA GLY A 322 17.15 -15.24 25.99
C GLY A 322 18.66 -14.95 26.03
N SER A 323 19.08 -13.91 26.78
CA SER A 323 20.48 -13.60 27.12
C SER A 323 20.76 -13.92 28.59
#